data_7fc36614678221c115e25d16d1471358
#
_entry.id   7fc36614678221c115e25d16d1471358
#
_cell.length_a   1.000
_cell.length_b   1.000
_cell.length_c   1.000
_cell.angle_alpha   90.00
_cell.angle_beta   90.00
_cell.angle_gamma   90.00
#
_symmetry.space_group_name_H-M   'P 1'
#
loop_
_entity.id
_entity.type
_entity.pdbx_description
1 polymer ?
#
loop_
_entity_poly.entity_id
_entity_poly.type
_entity_poly.pdbx_seq_one_letter_code
_entity_poly.pdbx_strand_id
1 'polypeptide(L)'
;MAELVANCDRFNSLKHSTVRSYAFTEQGVAMLSTVLRSETAIRVSIRIMDAFVAMRRFMVTNAEVFQRLSTMEYHQLEMQQHQQETDKRIDEVFRRLDEGNARPKQGVFYNGQIYDAYTFVSDLIKSAKKRIVLIDNYVDETVLTLLDKRGNNVSAIIYTQQISRQFQLDIDRHNAQYAPIDVETFRFSHDRFLCIDDDVYHIGTSIKDLGKKWFGFSKMEILTPDELVERINKG
;
A
#
# COMPACT_ATOMS: atom_id res chain seq x y z
N MET A 1 -25.64 39.23 -8.65
CA MET A 1 -26.60 40.36 -8.48
C MET A 1 -27.77 40.04 -7.57
N ALA A 2 -28.35 38.87 -7.58
CA ALA A 2 -29.46 38.48 -6.69
C ALA A 2 -29.06 38.47 -5.18
N GLU A 3 -27.81 38.13 -4.86
CA GLU A 3 -27.30 38.06 -3.47
C GLU A 3 -27.05 39.43 -2.83
N LEU A 4 -26.63 40.41 -3.64
CA LEU A 4 -26.38 41.79 -3.15
C LEU A 4 -27.68 42.53 -2.81
N VAL A 5 -28.76 42.17 -3.46
CA VAL A 5 -30.10 42.79 -3.25
C VAL A 5 -30.80 42.12 -2.04
N ALA A 6 -30.45 40.88 -1.67
CA ALA A 6 -31.11 40.14 -0.61
C ALA A 6 -30.77 40.61 0.82
N ASN A 7 -29.61 41.29 1.00
CA ASN A 7 -29.07 41.63 2.35
C ASN A 7 -29.09 43.13 2.67
N CYS A 8 -29.71 43.99 1.87
CA CYS A 8 -29.73 45.42 2.15
C CYS A 8 -31.16 45.99 2.06
N ASP A 9 -31.74 46.33 3.19
CA ASP A 9 -33.12 46.90 3.28
C ASP A 9 -33.34 48.18 2.44
N ARG A 10 -32.26 48.87 2.11
CA ARG A 10 -32.30 50.08 1.24
C ARG A 10 -32.64 49.73 -0.24
N PHE A 11 -32.53 48.49 -0.64
CA PHE A 11 -32.78 48.07 -2.03
C PHE A 11 -34.09 47.26 -2.16
N ASN A 12 -34.94 47.22 -1.14
CA ASN A 12 -36.20 46.50 -1.24
C ASN A 12 -37.13 47.02 -2.35
N SER A 13 -37.05 48.33 -2.67
CA SER A 13 -37.79 48.93 -3.77
C SER A 13 -37.34 48.45 -5.16
N LEU A 14 -36.11 47.93 -5.28
CA LEU A 14 -35.54 47.44 -6.53
C LEU A 14 -35.90 45.96 -6.80
N LYS A 15 -36.35 45.21 -5.80
CA LYS A 15 -36.78 43.78 -5.96
C LYS A 15 -37.96 43.63 -6.93
N HIS A 16 -38.80 44.65 -7.04
CA HIS A 16 -39.99 44.64 -7.90
C HIS A 16 -39.88 45.59 -9.08
N SER A 17 -38.70 46.14 -9.34
CA SER A 17 -38.48 47.04 -10.48
C SER A 17 -38.37 46.26 -11.79
N THR A 18 -39.13 46.60 -12.78
CA THR A 18 -39.05 46.10 -14.17
C THR A 18 -37.85 46.69 -14.92
N VAL A 19 -37.21 47.73 -14.37
CA VAL A 19 -36.07 48.40 -14.96
C VAL A 19 -34.78 47.71 -14.49
N ARG A 20 -33.91 47.28 -15.40
CA ARG A 20 -32.60 46.71 -15.07
C ARG A 20 -31.71 47.77 -14.44
N SER A 21 -31.20 47.44 -13.22
CA SER A 21 -30.23 48.28 -12.53
C SER A 21 -28.86 48.21 -13.23
N TYR A 22 -28.22 49.35 -13.43
CA TYR A 22 -26.86 49.42 -13.92
C TYR A 22 -25.88 49.10 -12.79
N ALA A 23 -24.90 48.23 -13.08
CA ALA A 23 -23.75 48.03 -12.23
C ALA A 23 -22.53 48.66 -12.87
N PHE A 24 -21.71 49.33 -12.08
CA PHE A 24 -20.49 50.01 -12.54
C PHE A 24 -19.27 49.22 -12.05
N THR A 25 -18.24 49.13 -12.88
CA THR A 25 -16.92 48.68 -12.45
C THR A 25 -16.29 49.71 -11.52
N GLU A 26 -15.22 49.35 -10.79
CA GLU A 26 -14.49 50.31 -9.95
C GLU A 26 -14.03 51.55 -10.71
N GLN A 27 -13.55 51.36 -11.93
CA GLN A 27 -13.15 52.47 -12.83
C GLN A 27 -14.40 53.27 -13.25
N GLY A 28 -15.51 52.64 -13.52
CA GLY A 28 -16.77 53.27 -13.85
C GLY A 28 -17.30 54.15 -12.71
N VAL A 29 -17.15 53.68 -11.45
CA VAL A 29 -17.53 54.48 -10.27
C VAL A 29 -16.63 55.69 -10.11
N ALA A 30 -15.30 55.53 -10.30
CA ALA A 30 -14.37 56.63 -10.25
C ALA A 30 -14.65 57.69 -11.35
N MET A 31 -14.93 57.27 -12.57
CA MET A 31 -15.30 58.18 -13.68
C MET A 31 -16.63 58.85 -13.43
N LEU A 32 -17.65 58.11 -12.96
CA LEU A 32 -18.97 58.66 -12.66
C LEU A 32 -18.89 59.72 -11.57
N SER A 33 -18.07 59.51 -10.54
CA SER A 33 -17.88 60.46 -9.42
C SER A 33 -17.26 61.78 -9.85
N THR A 34 -16.49 61.80 -10.97
CA THR A 34 -15.92 63.05 -11.51
C THR A 34 -16.94 63.88 -12.32
N VAL A 35 -17.97 63.22 -12.88
CA VAL A 35 -19.01 63.85 -13.70
C VAL A 35 -20.17 64.39 -12.83
N LEU A 36 -20.50 63.70 -11.75
CA LEU A 36 -21.59 64.06 -10.83
C LEU A 36 -21.17 65.27 -9.95
N ARG A 37 -21.96 66.31 -10.01
CA ARG A 37 -21.73 67.58 -9.25
C ARG A 37 -22.49 67.65 -7.94
N SER A 38 -23.03 66.54 -7.46
CA SER A 38 -23.68 66.51 -6.14
C SER A 38 -22.65 66.48 -5.01
N GLU A 39 -23.01 67.06 -3.86
CA GLU A 39 -22.12 67.09 -2.70
C GLU A 39 -21.71 65.68 -2.23
N THR A 40 -22.60 64.70 -2.38
CA THR A 40 -22.33 63.30 -2.10
C THR A 40 -21.31 62.72 -3.07
N ALA A 41 -21.43 63.00 -4.38
CA ALA A 41 -20.49 62.54 -5.39
C ALA A 41 -19.07 63.12 -5.17
N ILE A 42 -18.99 64.37 -4.79
CA ILE A 42 -17.71 65.05 -4.47
C ILE A 42 -17.05 64.37 -3.27
N ARG A 43 -17.81 64.11 -2.20
CA ARG A 43 -17.28 63.39 -1.00
C ARG A 43 -16.81 61.97 -1.33
N VAL A 44 -17.55 61.24 -2.18
CA VAL A 44 -17.16 59.89 -2.63
C VAL A 44 -15.87 59.94 -3.45
N SER A 45 -15.77 60.93 -4.38
CA SER A 45 -14.55 61.13 -5.19
C SER A 45 -13.32 61.38 -4.32
N ILE A 46 -13.44 62.27 -3.33
CA ILE A 46 -12.35 62.55 -2.40
C ILE A 46 -11.93 61.26 -1.65
N ARG A 47 -12.88 60.49 -1.12
CA ARG A 47 -12.57 59.23 -0.42
C ARG A 47 -11.90 58.20 -1.31
N ILE A 48 -12.30 58.10 -2.60
CA ILE A 48 -11.66 57.22 -3.56
C ILE A 48 -10.20 57.66 -3.79
N MET A 49 -9.96 58.94 -4.00
CA MET A 49 -8.63 59.48 -4.19
C MET A 49 -7.75 59.29 -2.94
N ASP A 50 -8.28 59.56 -1.74
CA ASP A 50 -7.56 59.28 -0.49
C ASP A 50 -7.20 57.82 -0.33
N ALA A 51 -8.11 56.92 -0.65
CA ALA A 51 -7.87 55.48 -0.62
C ALA A 51 -6.76 55.05 -1.59
N PHE A 52 -6.77 55.61 -2.83
CA PHE A 52 -5.69 55.36 -3.81
C PHE A 52 -4.34 55.87 -3.32
N VAL A 53 -4.30 57.07 -2.76
CA VAL A 53 -3.06 57.65 -2.21
C VAL A 53 -2.55 56.82 -1.05
N ALA A 54 -3.44 56.39 -0.14
CA ALA A 54 -3.09 55.52 0.97
C ALA A 54 -2.57 54.16 0.50
N MET A 55 -3.24 53.52 -0.47
CA MET A 55 -2.82 52.23 -1.03
C MET A 55 -1.47 52.36 -1.75
N ARG A 56 -1.25 53.42 -2.53
CA ARG A 56 0.04 53.67 -3.18
C ARG A 56 1.17 53.83 -2.16
N ARG A 57 0.93 54.62 -1.10
CA ARG A 57 1.90 54.79 0.00
C ARG A 57 2.19 53.45 0.67
N PHE A 58 1.16 52.67 0.97
CA PHE A 58 1.30 51.36 1.56
C PHE A 58 2.17 50.42 0.71
N MET A 59 1.92 50.36 -0.61
CA MET A 59 2.72 49.53 -1.51
C MET A 59 4.19 49.97 -1.56
N VAL A 60 4.45 51.31 -1.63
CA VAL A 60 5.81 51.82 -1.62
C VAL A 60 6.53 51.57 -0.31
N THR A 61 5.83 51.77 0.82
CA THR A 61 6.42 51.55 2.16
C THR A 61 6.68 50.07 2.44
N ASN A 62 5.88 49.19 1.85
CA ASN A 62 5.99 47.74 2.07
C ASN A 62 6.54 47.00 0.85
N ALA A 63 7.20 47.67 -0.09
CA ALA A 63 7.74 47.05 -1.31
C ALA A 63 8.69 45.89 -0.99
N GLU A 64 9.48 45.99 0.08
CA GLU A 64 10.37 44.93 0.54
C GLU A 64 9.61 43.68 1.00
N VAL A 65 8.45 43.86 1.65
CA VAL A 65 7.59 42.74 2.08
C VAL A 65 7.03 42.00 0.88
N PHE A 66 6.55 42.73 -0.14
CA PHE A 66 6.07 42.14 -1.38
C PHE A 66 7.18 41.36 -2.13
N GLN A 67 8.38 41.90 -2.16
CA GLN A 67 9.52 41.23 -2.74
C GLN A 67 9.89 39.94 -1.99
N ARG A 68 9.86 39.97 -0.66
CA ARG A 68 10.11 38.80 0.18
C ARG A 68 9.03 37.72 0.00
N LEU A 69 7.76 38.11 -0.14
CA LEU A 69 6.66 37.17 -0.42
C LEU A 69 6.89 36.44 -1.76
N SER A 70 7.21 37.17 -2.83
CA SER A 70 7.48 36.55 -4.12
C SER A 70 8.68 35.59 -4.05
N THR A 71 9.72 35.94 -3.31
CA THR A 71 10.89 35.06 -3.10
C THR A 71 10.50 33.80 -2.30
N MET A 72 9.66 33.95 -1.26
CA MET A 72 9.17 32.82 -0.49
C MET A 72 8.30 31.86 -1.32
N GLU A 73 7.42 32.37 -2.17
CA GLU A 73 6.62 31.57 -3.09
C GLU A 73 7.52 30.75 -4.04
N TYR A 74 8.55 31.37 -4.59
CA TYR A 74 9.52 30.68 -5.44
C TYR A 74 10.25 29.55 -4.69
N HIS A 75 10.76 29.82 -3.49
CA HIS A 75 11.43 28.82 -2.66
C HIS A 75 10.49 27.70 -2.22
N GLN A 76 9.22 28.02 -1.96
CA GLN A 76 8.22 27.01 -1.63
C GLN A 76 7.97 26.04 -2.79
N LEU A 77 7.91 26.56 -4.01
CA LEU A 77 7.74 25.74 -5.21
C LEU A 77 8.95 24.82 -5.44
N GLU A 78 10.16 25.37 -5.29
CA GLU A 78 11.41 24.62 -5.40
C GLU A 78 11.52 23.52 -4.34
N MET A 79 11.13 23.82 -3.09
CA MET A 79 11.10 22.86 -2.00
C MET A 79 10.07 21.74 -2.23
N GLN A 80 8.89 22.06 -2.76
CA GLN A 80 7.89 21.05 -3.15
C GLN A 80 8.41 20.10 -4.24
N GLN A 81 9.10 20.63 -5.24
CA GLN A 81 9.70 19.79 -6.30
C GLN A 81 10.77 18.86 -5.72
N HIS A 82 11.63 19.38 -4.85
CA HIS A 82 12.67 18.60 -4.20
C HIS A 82 12.09 17.51 -3.28
N GLN A 83 11.01 17.83 -2.56
CA GLN A 83 10.31 16.86 -1.72
C GLN A 83 9.71 15.72 -2.53
N GLN A 84 9.06 16.02 -3.67
CA GLN A 84 8.53 14.99 -4.56
C GLN A 84 9.62 14.08 -5.15
N GLU A 85 10.79 14.66 -5.46
CA GLU A 85 11.92 13.86 -5.94
C GLU A 85 12.52 12.98 -4.85
N THR A 86 12.58 13.50 -3.62
CA THR A 86 13.04 12.74 -2.45
C THR A 86 12.10 11.60 -2.13
N ASP A 87 10.78 11.83 -2.15
CA ASP A 87 9.78 10.79 -1.93
C ASP A 87 9.90 9.65 -2.95
N LYS A 88 10.08 9.98 -4.24
CA LYS A 88 10.33 8.97 -5.29
C LYS A 88 11.61 8.16 -5.05
N ARG A 89 12.67 8.79 -4.53
CA ARG A 89 13.91 8.08 -4.19
C ARG A 89 13.74 7.19 -2.97
N ILE A 90 12.95 7.62 -2.00
CA ILE A 90 12.60 6.82 -0.83
C ILE A 90 11.80 5.58 -1.25
N ASP A 91 10.77 5.75 -2.09
CA ASP A 91 9.97 4.65 -2.62
C ASP A 91 10.84 3.64 -3.40
N GLU A 92 11.78 4.14 -4.20
CA GLU A 92 12.74 3.28 -4.92
C GLU A 92 13.66 2.52 -3.97
N VAL A 93 14.12 3.13 -2.88
CA VAL A 93 14.94 2.46 -1.85
C VAL A 93 14.13 1.38 -1.14
N PHE A 94 12.88 1.67 -0.75
CA PHE A 94 12.00 0.66 -0.16
C PHE A 94 11.72 -0.49 -1.14
N ARG A 95 11.45 -0.20 -2.40
CA ARG A 95 11.28 -1.22 -3.42
C ARG A 95 12.52 -2.12 -3.56
N ARG A 96 13.73 -1.56 -3.55
CA ARG A 96 14.99 -2.33 -3.60
C ARG A 96 15.25 -3.12 -2.32
N LEU A 97 14.84 -2.61 -1.16
CA LEU A 97 14.92 -3.33 0.11
C LEU A 97 13.94 -4.50 0.14
N ASP A 98 12.73 -4.30 -0.37
CA ASP A 98 11.72 -5.36 -0.51
C ASP A 98 12.17 -6.42 -1.53
N GLU A 99 12.79 -6.02 -2.63
CA GLU A 99 13.42 -6.94 -3.60
C GLU A 99 14.62 -7.68 -3.01
N GLY A 100 15.42 -7.03 -2.15
CA GLY A 100 16.54 -7.64 -1.41
C GLY A 100 16.10 -8.58 -0.30
N ASN A 101 14.91 -8.39 0.26
CA ASN A 101 14.24 -9.28 1.21
C ASN A 101 13.33 -10.31 0.52
N ALA A 102 13.21 -10.26 -0.81
CA ALA A 102 12.50 -11.29 -1.55
C ALA A 102 13.20 -12.63 -1.28
N ARG A 103 12.47 -13.56 -0.66
CA ARG A 103 12.99 -14.91 -0.44
C ARG A 103 13.52 -15.47 -1.73
N PRO A 104 14.68 -16.15 -1.71
CA PRO A 104 15.23 -16.69 -2.95
C PRO A 104 14.19 -17.61 -3.60
N LYS A 105 13.89 -17.34 -4.86
CA LYS A 105 12.93 -18.15 -5.64
C LYS A 105 13.50 -19.52 -5.96
N GLN A 106 14.80 -19.66 -5.98
CA GLN A 106 15.50 -20.90 -6.24
C GLN A 106 16.91 -20.89 -5.61
N GLY A 107 17.42 -22.05 -5.29
CA GLY A 107 18.76 -22.18 -4.73
C GLY A 107 19.17 -23.63 -4.51
N VAL A 108 20.37 -23.80 -4.00
CA VAL A 108 20.94 -25.09 -3.62
C VAL A 108 21.49 -25.01 -2.21
N PHE A 109 21.10 -25.95 -1.37
CA PHE A 109 21.74 -26.19 -0.08
C PHE A 109 22.77 -27.32 -0.22
N TYR A 110 23.93 -27.11 0.36
CA TYR A 110 25.04 -28.05 0.32
C TYR A 110 25.08 -28.96 1.57
N ASN A 111 25.90 -29.99 1.51
CA ASN A 111 26.07 -30.88 2.64
C ASN A 111 26.51 -30.15 3.91
N GLY A 112 25.80 -30.39 5.02
CA GLY A 112 26.08 -29.79 6.32
C GLY A 112 25.32 -28.46 6.58
N GLN A 113 24.62 -27.89 5.58
CA GLN A 113 23.77 -26.70 5.78
C GLN A 113 22.38 -27.08 6.35
N ILE A 114 22.36 -27.88 7.40
CA ILE A 114 21.14 -28.42 8.01
C ILE A 114 20.33 -27.28 8.62
N TYR A 115 20.99 -26.40 9.36
CA TYR A 115 20.31 -25.28 10.04
C TYR A 115 19.76 -24.25 9.04
N ASP A 116 20.51 -23.92 8.02
CA ASP A 116 20.11 -22.95 7.01
C ASP A 116 18.91 -23.44 6.22
N ALA A 117 18.95 -24.72 5.77
CA ALA A 117 17.83 -25.35 5.06
C ALA A 117 16.57 -25.47 5.94
N TYR A 118 16.75 -25.84 7.22
CA TYR A 118 15.65 -25.87 8.19
C TYR A 118 15.04 -24.49 8.43
N THR A 119 15.87 -23.48 8.62
CA THR A 119 15.42 -22.10 8.83
C THR A 119 14.65 -21.61 7.61
N PHE A 120 15.16 -21.84 6.41
CA PHE A 120 14.48 -21.48 5.17
C PHE A 120 13.06 -22.09 5.09
N VAL A 121 12.93 -23.40 5.28
CA VAL A 121 11.62 -24.08 5.24
C VAL A 121 10.72 -23.62 6.41
N SER A 122 11.29 -23.45 7.60
CA SER A 122 10.57 -22.92 8.77
C SER A 122 9.98 -21.54 8.50
N ASP A 123 10.73 -20.66 7.82
CA ASP A 123 10.28 -19.30 7.52
C ASP A 123 9.24 -19.28 6.37
N LEU A 124 9.29 -20.26 5.46
CA LEU A 124 8.20 -20.48 4.50
C LEU A 124 6.91 -20.86 5.25
N ILE A 125 6.97 -21.84 6.16
CA ILE A 125 5.83 -22.31 6.94
C ILE A 125 5.23 -21.19 7.80
N LYS A 126 6.05 -20.41 8.50
CA LYS A 126 5.60 -19.26 9.30
C LYS A 126 4.92 -18.16 8.48
N SER A 127 5.25 -18.06 7.21
CA SER A 127 4.65 -17.04 6.33
C SER A 127 3.27 -17.37 5.83
N ALA A 128 2.84 -18.63 5.96
CA ALA A 128 1.52 -19.06 5.56
C ALA A 128 0.43 -18.27 6.29
N LYS A 129 -0.59 -17.87 5.55
CA LYS A 129 -1.74 -17.11 6.07
C LYS A 129 -3.05 -17.88 5.97
N LYS A 130 -3.14 -18.83 5.04
CA LYS A 130 -4.38 -19.58 4.75
C LYS A 130 -4.17 -21.08 4.89
N ARG A 131 -3.21 -21.63 4.15
CA ARG A 131 -3.04 -23.08 4.03
C ARG A 131 -1.61 -23.50 3.74
N ILE A 132 -1.27 -24.75 4.15
CA ILE A 132 -0.05 -25.43 3.79
C ILE A 132 -0.43 -26.79 3.20
N VAL A 133 0.13 -27.14 2.04
CA VAL A 133 0.02 -28.47 1.44
C VAL A 133 1.43 -29.02 1.26
N LEU A 134 1.71 -30.14 1.90
CA LEU A 134 2.98 -30.84 1.76
C LEU A 134 2.77 -32.15 0.99
N ILE A 135 3.50 -32.36 -0.07
CA ILE A 135 3.58 -33.62 -0.81
C ILE A 135 4.99 -34.17 -0.59
N ASP A 136 5.13 -35.18 0.26
CA ASP A 136 6.42 -35.81 0.60
C ASP A 136 6.23 -37.29 0.97
N ASN A 137 6.87 -38.16 0.24
CA ASN A 137 6.75 -39.61 0.41
C ASN A 137 7.36 -40.13 1.70
N TYR A 138 8.21 -39.35 2.38
CA TYR A 138 9.00 -39.80 3.55
C TYR A 138 8.84 -38.83 4.72
N VAL A 139 7.73 -38.94 5.41
CA VAL A 139 7.40 -38.09 6.57
C VAL A 139 7.53 -38.86 7.88
N ASP A 140 7.82 -38.13 8.94
CA ASP A 140 7.84 -38.59 10.31
C ASP A 140 7.35 -37.49 11.29
N GLU A 141 7.43 -37.75 12.60
CA GLU A 141 7.00 -36.80 13.64
C GLU A 141 7.72 -35.46 13.62
N THR A 142 8.93 -35.39 13.05
CA THR A 142 9.69 -34.12 12.92
C THR A 142 9.02 -33.17 11.96
N VAL A 143 8.33 -33.70 10.96
CA VAL A 143 7.56 -32.90 9.99
C VAL A 143 6.33 -32.26 10.65
N LEU A 144 5.63 -32.99 11.53
CA LEU A 144 4.51 -32.45 12.31
C LEU A 144 4.97 -31.28 13.17
N THR A 145 6.08 -31.44 13.90
CA THR A 145 6.69 -30.40 14.72
C THR A 145 7.11 -29.18 13.91
N LEU A 146 7.57 -29.40 12.69
CA LEU A 146 7.94 -28.27 11.81
C LEU A 146 6.72 -27.50 11.31
N LEU A 147 5.64 -28.21 10.96
CA LEU A 147 4.37 -27.60 10.52
C LEU A 147 3.65 -26.84 11.65
N ASP A 148 3.91 -27.15 12.91
CA ASP A 148 3.36 -26.40 14.06
C ASP A 148 3.85 -24.98 14.16
N LYS A 149 4.89 -24.62 13.41
CA LYS A 149 5.34 -23.21 13.30
C LYS A 149 4.41 -22.33 12.48
N ARG A 150 3.36 -22.91 11.87
CA ARG A 150 2.33 -22.16 11.17
C ARG A 150 1.48 -21.33 12.13
N GLY A 151 0.82 -20.31 11.61
CA GLY A 151 -0.15 -19.52 12.39
C GLY A 151 -1.37 -20.35 12.79
N ASN A 152 -2.02 -20.02 13.91
CA ASN A 152 -3.14 -20.79 14.50
C ASN A 152 -4.34 -20.99 13.56
N ASN A 153 -4.52 -20.13 12.55
CA ASN A 153 -5.64 -20.21 11.61
C ASN A 153 -5.24 -20.77 10.24
N VAL A 154 -4.06 -21.36 10.13
CA VAL A 154 -3.54 -21.93 8.89
C VAL A 154 -3.81 -23.42 8.88
N SER A 155 -4.57 -23.91 7.88
CA SER A 155 -4.79 -25.33 7.66
C SER A 155 -3.52 -26.01 7.14
N ALA A 156 -3.32 -27.28 7.47
CA ALA A 156 -2.20 -28.06 6.96
C ALA A 156 -2.65 -29.46 6.56
N ILE A 157 -2.20 -29.90 5.38
CA ILE A 157 -2.42 -31.25 4.88
C ILE A 157 -1.10 -31.82 4.35
N ILE A 158 -0.87 -33.10 4.61
CA ILE A 158 0.28 -33.88 4.14
C ILE A 158 -0.21 -34.99 3.22
N TYR A 159 0.31 -35.07 2.03
CA TYR A 159 0.18 -36.19 1.11
C TYR A 159 1.46 -37.02 1.15
N THR A 160 1.36 -38.28 1.55
CA THR A 160 2.52 -39.18 1.71
C THR A 160 2.27 -40.56 1.10
N GLN A 161 3.33 -41.24 0.72
CA GLN A 161 3.22 -42.55 0.08
C GLN A 161 2.59 -43.61 0.99
N GLN A 162 2.89 -43.56 2.30
CA GLN A 162 2.43 -44.52 3.29
C GLN A 162 2.34 -43.90 4.68
N ILE A 163 1.25 -44.16 5.37
CA ILE A 163 1.09 -43.83 6.78
C ILE A 163 1.41 -45.11 7.59
N SER A 164 2.59 -45.13 8.22
CA SER A 164 2.96 -46.24 9.11
C SER A 164 2.10 -46.21 10.38
N ARG A 165 1.96 -47.35 11.04
CA ARG A 165 1.23 -47.45 12.35
C ARG A 165 1.82 -46.45 13.38
N GLN A 166 3.14 -46.33 13.41
CA GLN A 166 3.81 -45.39 14.33
C GLN A 166 3.45 -43.93 13.98
N PHE A 167 3.55 -43.57 12.71
CA PHE A 167 3.24 -42.22 12.28
C PHE A 167 1.77 -41.85 12.52
N GLN A 168 0.83 -42.83 12.36
CA GLN A 168 -0.58 -42.61 12.72
C GLN A 168 -0.75 -42.29 14.21
N LEU A 169 -0.06 -43.00 15.09
CA LEU A 169 -0.09 -42.71 16.54
C LEU A 169 0.47 -41.31 16.85
N ASP A 170 1.49 -40.87 16.12
CA ASP A 170 2.08 -39.54 16.31
C ASP A 170 1.14 -38.44 15.79
N ILE A 171 0.44 -38.66 14.68
CA ILE A 171 -0.61 -37.77 14.18
C ILE A 171 -1.76 -37.66 15.21
N ASP A 172 -2.24 -38.79 15.74
CA ASP A 172 -3.34 -38.79 16.68
C ASP A 172 -2.98 -38.05 17.99
N ARG A 173 -1.77 -38.25 18.49
CA ARG A 173 -1.24 -37.52 19.67
C ARG A 173 -1.08 -36.03 19.40
N HIS A 174 -0.54 -35.69 18.23
CA HIS A 174 -0.35 -34.32 17.82
C HIS A 174 -1.69 -33.58 17.72
N ASN A 175 -2.64 -34.14 16.99
CA ASN A 175 -3.96 -33.55 16.74
C ASN A 175 -4.85 -33.47 17.98
N ALA A 176 -4.53 -34.27 19.02
CA ALA A 176 -5.18 -34.15 20.32
C ALA A 176 -4.72 -32.93 21.13
N GLN A 177 -3.57 -32.34 20.81
CA GLN A 177 -2.95 -31.25 21.59
C GLN A 177 -2.80 -29.97 20.81
N TYR A 178 -2.58 -30.03 19.48
CA TYR A 178 -2.28 -28.92 18.61
C TYR A 178 -3.32 -28.77 17.49
N ALA A 179 -3.19 -27.68 16.70
CA ALA A 179 -4.02 -27.49 15.54
C ALA A 179 -3.89 -28.69 14.59
N PRO A 180 -5.01 -29.30 14.13
CA PRO A 180 -4.97 -30.56 13.40
C PRO A 180 -4.19 -30.41 12.07
N ILE A 181 -3.49 -31.49 11.74
CA ILE A 181 -2.83 -31.71 10.45
C ILE A 181 -3.52 -32.92 9.82
N ASP A 182 -4.10 -32.71 8.63
CA ASP A 182 -4.67 -33.80 7.86
C ASP A 182 -3.55 -34.56 7.15
N VAL A 183 -3.65 -35.89 7.11
CA VAL A 183 -2.65 -36.73 6.42
C VAL A 183 -3.36 -37.73 5.52
N GLU A 184 -3.03 -37.72 4.25
CA GLU A 184 -3.61 -38.59 3.25
C GLU A 184 -2.54 -39.38 2.48
N THR A 185 -2.92 -40.55 1.93
CA THR A 185 -2.00 -41.33 1.13
C THR A 185 -2.05 -40.96 -0.33
N PHE A 186 -0.87 -40.66 -0.89
CA PHE A 186 -0.69 -40.38 -2.31
C PHE A 186 0.64 -40.95 -2.81
N ARG A 187 0.61 -41.81 -3.83
CA ARG A 187 1.78 -42.62 -4.25
C ARG A 187 2.38 -42.21 -5.59
N PHE A 188 1.76 -41.29 -6.30
CA PHE A 188 2.12 -40.99 -7.69
C PHE A 188 3.08 -39.80 -7.83
N SER A 189 3.51 -39.18 -6.73
CA SER A 189 4.54 -38.15 -6.78
C SER A 189 5.91 -38.75 -6.54
N HIS A 190 6.86 -38.45 -7.41
CA HIS A 190 8.28 -38.72 -7.19
C HIS A 190 8.96 -37.56 -6.50
N ASP A 191 8.54 -36.33 -6.86
CA ASP A 191 9.07 -35.09 -6.32
C ASP A 191 8.32 -34.63 -5.09
N ARG A 192 8.92 -33.72 -4.32
CA ARG A 192 8.37 -33.13 -3.11
C ARG A 192 7.97 -31.72 -3.38
N PHE A 193 6.79 -31.35 -2.93
CA PHE A 193 6.25 -30.01 -3.07
C PHE A 193 5.76 -29.49 -1.71
N LEU A 194 6.17 -28.27 -1.39
CA LEU A 194 5.66 -27.51 -0.27
C LEU A 194 4.88 -26.31 -0.82
N CYS A 195 3.58 -26.34 -0.64
CA CYS A 195 2.71 -25.25 -1.05
C CYS A 195 2.41 -24.35 0.16
N ILE A 196 2.60 -23.07 0.00
CA ILE A 196 2.34 -22.05 1.02
C ILE A 196 1.36 -21.05 0.41
N ASP A 197 0.12 -21.06 0.90
CA ASP A 197 -0.99 -20.26 0.36
C ASP A 197 -1.23 -20.54 -1.13
N ASP A 198 -0.80 -19.65 -2.01
CA ASP A 198 -0.95 -19.75 -3.46
C ASP A 198 0.40 -20.07 -4.17
N ASP A 199 1.49 -20.20 -3.41
CA ASP A 199 2.84 -20.46 -3.90
C ASP A 199 3.19 -21.96 -3.82
N VAL A 200 3.86 -22.48 -4.85
CA VAL A 200 4.35 -23.86 -4.90
C VAL A 200 5.88 -23.86 -4.90
N TYR A 201 6.47 -24.57 -3.97
CA TYR A 201 7.91 -24.81 -3.90
C TYR A 201 8.22 -26.27 -4.18
N HIS A 202 9.03 -26.54 -5.21
CA HIS A 202 9.66 -27.83 -5.40
C HIS A 202 10.84 -27.94 -4.43
N ILE A 203 10.93 -29.05 -3.71
CA ILE A 203 12.01 -29.33 -2.73
C ILE A 203 12.70 -30.65 -3.14
N GLY A 204 13.95 -30.60 -3.49
CA GLY A 204 14.72 -31.75 -3.99
C GLY A 204 15.06 -32.82 -2.96
N THR A 205 14.64 -32.67 -1.70
CA THR A 205 14.82 -33.63 -0.61
C THR A 205 13.54 -33.76 0.22
N SER A 206 13.43 -34.82 1.02
CA SER A 206 12.37 -34.90 2.04
C SER A 206 12.56 -33.83 3.11
N ILE A 207 11.46 -33.26 3.61
CA ILE A 207 11.47 -32.24 4.66
C ILE A 207 12.18 -32.71 5.93
N LYS A 208 12.10 -33.98 6.27
CA LYS A 208 12.82 -34.58 7.42
C LYS A 208 14.34 -34.66 7.23
N ASP A 209 14.83 -34.57 5.99
CA ASP A 209 16.24 -34.77 5.63
C ASP A 209 16.93 -33.48 5.15
N LEU A 210 16.37 -32.33 5.45
CA LEU A 210 16.89 -31.02 5.06
C LEU A 210 18.37 -30.86 5.40
N GLY A 211 19.18 -30.49 4.39
CA GLY A 211 20.62 -30.18 4.54
C GLY A 211 21.53 -31.37 4.83
N LYS A 212 20.98 -32.60 4.98
CA LYS A 212 21.84 -33.82 5.14
C LYS A 212 22.63 -34.14 3.89
N LYS A 213 22.08 -33.84 2.70
CA LYS A 213 22.70 -33.97 1.38
C LYS A 213 22.38 -32.74 0.54
N TRP A 214 23.10 -32.58 -0.55
CA TRP A 214 22.81 -31.51 -1.50
C TRP A 214 21.40 -31.65 -2.06
N PHE A 215 20.68 -30.55 -2.09
CA PHE A 215 19.40 -30.48 -2.77
C PHE A 215 19.11 -29.07 -3.30
N GLY A 216 18.41 -29.02 -4.41
CA GLY A 216 17.89 -27.77 -4.94
C GLY A 216 16.48 -27.50 -4.49
N PHE A 217 16.07 -26.26 -4.52
CA PHE A 217 14.69 -25.85 -4.38
C PHE A 217 14.36 -24.79 -5.44
N SER A 218 13.10 -24.70 -5.83
CA SER A 218 12.60 -23.65 -6.73
C SER A 218 11.14 -23.36 -6.47
N LYS A 219 10.79 -22.06 -6.48
CA LYS A 219 9.40 -21.60 -6.54
C LYS A 219 8.89 -21.81 -7.97
N MET A 220 7.79 -22.53 -8.14
CA MET A 220 7.19 -22.81 -9.44
C MET A 220 6.16 -21.74 -9.77
N GLU A 221 6.38 -20.99 -10.85
CA GLU A 221 5.48 -19.88 -11.24
C GLU A 221 4.30 -20.35 -12.11
N ILE A 222 4.37 -21.55 -12.69
CA ILE A 222 3.38 -22.06 -13.65
C ILE A 222 2.35 -22.98 -12.97
N LEU A 223 2.61 -23.41 -11.74
CA LEU A 223 1.82 -24.43 -11.04
C LEU A 223 1.17 -23.82 -9.80
N THR A 224 -0.11 -24.07 -9.61
CA THR A 224 -0.85 -23.63 -8.42
C THR A 224 -1.10 -24.81 -7.48
N PRO A 225 -1.25 -24.56 -6.14
CA PRO A 225 -1.60 -25.61 -5.19
C PRO A 225 -2.92 -26.30 -5.52
N ASP A 226 -3.90 -25.55 -6.04
CA ASP A 226 -5.22 -26.10 -6.39
C ASP A 226 -5.13 -27.08 -7.56
N GLU A 227 -4.32 -26.79 -8.57
CA GLU A 227 -4.05 -27.74 -9.67
C GLU A 227 -3.36 -29.03 -9.20
N LEU A 228 -2.43 -28.91 -8.23
CA LEU A 228 -1.79 -30.09 -7.63
C LEU A 228 -2.80 -30.94 -6.86
N VAL A 229 -3.60 -30.33 -5.99
CA VAL A 229 -4.60 -31.03 -5.20
C VAL A 229 -5.69 -31.65 -6.10
N GLU A 230 -6.12 -30.92 -7.12
CA GLU A 230 -7.09 -31.46 -8.08
C GLU A 230 -6.55 -32.71 -8.82
N ARG A 231 -5.28 -32.71 -9.19
CA ARG A 231 -4.62 -33.88 -9.81
C ARG A 231 -4.47 -35.05 -8.84
N ILE A 232 -4.18 -34.78 -7.56
CA ILE A 232 -4.13 -35.80 -6.50
C ILE A 232 -5.48 -36.47 -6.37
N ASN A 233 -6.57 -35.70 -6.34
CA ASN A 233 -7.93 -36.21 -6.15
C ASN A 233 -8.51 -36.94 -7.39
N LYS A 234 -7.91 -36.76 -8.57
CA LYS A 234 -8.33 -37.43 -9.83
C LYS A 234 -7.58 -38.74 -10.12
N GLY A 235 -6.51 -39.02 -9.43
CA GLY A 235 -5.65 -40.20 -9.63
C GLY A 235 -5.78 -41.19 -8.54
#